data_cf1ce4099bbd95c42dbc15b4adb373c1
#
_entry.id   cf1ce4099bbd95c42dbc15b4adb373c1
#
_cell.length_a   1.000
_cell.length_b   1.000
_cell.length_c   1.000
_cell.angle_alpha   90.00
_cell.angle_beta   90.00
_cell.angle_gamma   90.00
#
_symmetry.space_group_name_H-M   'P 1'
#
loop_
_entity.id
_entity.type
_entity.pdbx_description
1 polymer ?
#
loop_
_entity_poly.entity_id
_entity_poly.type
_entity_poly.pdbx_seq_one_letter_code
_entity_poly.pdbx_strand_id
1 'polypeptide(L)' 'MDINKFIENFADQFDDTPAEEIKAETKFRDLDEWSSLIALSIIAMVDDEYGVTLKGDDIKNATTVEDIFKTVVAKKG' A
#
# COMPACT_ATOMS: atom_id res chain seq x y z
N MET A 1 8.28 5.33 11.58
CA MET A 1 7.96 5.29 10.14
C MET A 1 6.91 6.34 9.82
N ASP A 2 7.08 7.06 8.73
CA ASP A 2 6.19 8.17 8.38
C ASP A 2 5.08 7.69 7.44
N ILE A 3 3.82 7.81 7.87
CA ILE A 3 2.69 7.38 7.06
C ILE A 3 2.56 8.22 5.79
N ASN A 4 2.92 9.49 5.84
CA ASN A 4 2.82 10.36 4.65
C ASN A 4 3.76 9.89 3.55
N LYS A 5 4.97 9.48 3.93
CA LYS A 5 5.91 8.94 2.97
C LYS A 5 5.44 7.59 2.42
N PHE A 6 4.83 6.77 3.28
CA PHE A 6 4.26 5.50 2.85
C PHE A 6 3.15 5.72 1.82
N ILE A 7 2.29 6.71 2.06
CA ILE A 7 1.20 7.04 1.14
C ILE A 7 1.76 7.48 -0.21
N GLU A 8 2.82 8.30 -0.22
CA GLU A 8 3.48 8.70 -1.47
C GLU A 8 3.99 7.48 -2.23
N ASN A 9 4.69 6.60 -1.54
CA ASN A 9 5.23 5.38 -2.17
C ASN A 9 4.12 4.48 -2.68
N PHE A 10 3.02 4.40 -1.94
CA PHE A 10 1.85 3.63 -2.34
C PHE A 10 1.24 4.21 -3.61
N ALA A 11 1.07 5.53 -3.63
CA ALA A 11 0.48 6.22 -4.78
C ALA A 11 1.33 6.09 -6.04
N ASP A 12 2.66 6.02 -5.88
CA ASP A 12 3.58 5.86 -7.01
C ASP A 12 3.35 4.58 -7.80
N GLN A 13 2.66 3.60 -7.22
CA GLN A 13 2.37 2.34 -7.89
C GLN A 13 1.20 2.45 -8.85
N PHE A 14 0.48 3.56 -8.82
CA PHE A 14 -0.67 3.79 -9.69
C PHE A 14 -0.28 4.70 -10.84
N ASP A 15 -0.72 4.36 -12.06
CA ASP A 15 -0.39 5.15 -13.25
C ASP A 15 -1.39 6.27 -13.51
N ASP A 16 -2.68 5.97 -13.32
CA ASP A 16 -3.77 6.87 -13.71
C ASP A 16 -4.51 7.49 -12.53
N THR A 17 -4.29 6.99 -11.31
CA THR A 17 -4.98 7.51 -10.13
C THR A 17 -4.18 8.66 -9.54
N PRO A 18 -4.76 9.88 -9.44
CA PRO A 18 -4.05 11.01 -8.87
C PRO A 18 -3.64 10.73 -7.43
N ALA A 19 -2.44 11.16 -7.06
CA ALA A 19 -1.92 10.95 -5.71
C ALA A 19 -2.82 11.55 -4.64
N GLU A 20 -3.48 12.67 -4.95
CA GLU A 20 -4.38 13.32 -3.98
C GLU A 20 -5.63 12.52 -3.67
N GLU A 21 -5.93 11.49 -4.44
CA GLU A 21 -7.06 10.61 -4.16
C GLU A 21 -6.67 9.44 -3.24
N ILE A 22 -5.39 9.29 -2.95
CA ILE A 22 -4.90 8.19 -2.12
C ILE A 22 -4.48 8.74 -0.77
N LYS A 23 -5.27 8.42 0.25
CA LYS A 23 -5.10 8.88 1.62
C LYS A 23 -5.06 7.68 2.57
N ALA A 24 -4.80 7.95 3.85
CA ALA A 24 -4.73 6.89 4.84
C ALA A 24 -6.03 6.09 4.91
N GLU A 25 -7.17 6.77 4.84
CA GLU A 25 -8.48 6.13 4.94
C GLU A 25 -9.03 5.59 3.61
N THR A 26 -8.28 5.75 2.52
CA THR A 26 -8.72 5.27 1.21
C THR A 26 -8.87 3.76 1.20
N LYS A 27 -10.03 3.30 0.77
CA LYS A 27 -10.28 1.87 0.55
C LYS A 27 -9.72 1.51 -0.81
N PHE A 28 -8.50 1.01 -0.82
CA PHE A 28 -7.73 0.86 -2.07
C PHE A 28 -8.39 -0.09 -3.07
N ARG A 29 -9.16 -1.09 -2.61
CA ARG A 29 -9.83 -2.00 -3.53
C ARG A 29 -10.98 -1.34 -4.29
N ASP A 30 -11.46 -0.19 -3.82
CA ASP A 30 -12.51 0.55 -4.50
C ASP A 30 -11.96 1.44 -5.62
N LEU A 31 -10.65 1.58 -5.70
CA LEU A 31 -10.03 2.35 -6.77
C LEU A 31 -10.15 1.60 -8.09
N ASP A 32 -10.55 2.32 -9.14
CA ASP A 32 -10.77 1.71 -10.46
C ASP A 32 -9.52 1.04 -11.01
N GLU A 33 -8.37 1.58 -10.70
CA GLU A 33 -7.09 1.06 -11.19
C GLU A 33 -6.60 -0.17 -10.41
N TRP A 34 -7.19 -0.45 -9.24
CA TRP A 34 -6.74 -1.56 -8.41
C TRP A 34 -6.83 -2.89 -9.15
N SER A 35 -5.74 -3.66 -9.09
CA SER A 35 -5.65 -4.96 -9.74
C SER A 35 -4.61 -5.79 -9.03
N SER A 36 -4.51 -7.08 -9.42
CA SER A 36 -3.47 -7.96 -8.89
C SER A 36 -2.08 -7.43 -9.20
N LEU A 37 -1.91 -6.78 -10.36
CA LEU A 37 -0.61 -6.20 -10.72
C LEU A 37 -0.24 -5.06 -9.77
N ILE A 38 -1.20 -4.21 -9.44
CA ILE A 38 -0.95 -3.13 -8.49
C ILE A 38 -0.61 -3.71 -7.12
N ALA A 39 -1.34 -4.75 -6.69
CA ALA A 39 -1.06 -5.41 -5.42
C ALA A 39 0.36 -5.95 -5.37
N LEU A 40 0.81 -6.59 -6.46
CA LEU A 40 2.18 -7.10 -6.53
C LEU A 40 3.21 -5.96 -6.50
N SER A 41 2.90 -4.84 -7.16
CA SER A 41 3.77 -3.67 -7.13
C SER A 41 3.89 -3.10 -5.70
N ILE A 42 2.79 -3.10 -4.95
CA ILE A 42 2.81 -2.64 -3.56
C ILE A 42 3.70 -3.57 -2.71
N ILE A 43 3.57 -4.88 -2.90
CA ILE A 43 4.39 -5.86 -2.18
C ILE A 43 5.87 -5.63 -2.49
N ALA A 44 6.21 -5.43 -3.77
CA ALA A 44 7.57 -5.18 -4.19
C ALA A 44 8.10 -3.87 -3.63
N MET A 45 7.28 -2.83 -3.64
CA MET A 45 7.66 -1.52 -3.10
C MET A 45 7.97 -1.61 -1.61
N VAL A 46 7.15 -2.32 -0.85
CA VAL A 46 7.34 -2.45 0.59
C VAL A 46 8.63 -3.21 0.90
N ASP A 47 8.91 -4.26 0.12
CA ASP A 47 10.16 -4.99 0.29
C ASP A 47 11.36 -4.09 0.00
N ASP A 48 11.27 -3.32 -1.07
CA ASP A 48 12.36 -2.46 -1.53
C ASP A 48 12.62 -1.27 -0.60
N GLU A 49 11.55 -0.59 -0.17
CA GLU A 49 11.66 0.64 0.61
C GLU A 49 11.75 0.41 2.12
N TYR A 50 11.17 -0.67 2.60
CA TYR A 50 11.06 -0.90 4.05
C TYR A 50 11.69 -2.21 4.51
N GLY A 51 12.13 -3.06 3.59
CA GLY A 51 12.72 -4.35 3.94
C GLY A 51 11.74 -5.30 4.60
N VAL A 52 10.45 -5.15 4.31
CA VAL A 52 9.38 -5.96 4.90
C VAL A 52 8.74 -6.81 3.81
N THR A 53 8.52 -8.09 4.10
CA THR A 53 7.84 -8.98 3.17
C THR A 53 6.35 -9.01 3.48
N LEU A 54 5.56 -8.37 2.62
CA LEU A 54 4.10 -8.49 2.67
C LEU A 54 3.69 -9.72 1.87
N LYS A 55 2.66 -10.39 2.33
CA LYS A 55 2.08 -11.54 1.65
C LYS A 55 0.72 -11.17 1.09
N GLY A 56 0.21 -11.99 0.16
CA GLY A 56 -1.12 -11.76 -0.40
C GLY A 56 -2.20 -11.64 0.67
N ASP A 57 -2.12 -12.45 1.72
CA ASP A 57 -3.07 -12.41 2.82
C ASP A 57 -3.05 -11.09 3.58
N ASP A 58 -1.88 -10.47 3.69
CA ASP A 58 -1.77 -9.17 4.36
C ASP A 58 -2.57 -8.10 3.60
N ILE A 59 -2.51 -8.14 2.27
CA ILE A 59 -3.30 -7.23 1.43
C ILE A 59 -4.77 -7.58 1.52
N LYS A 60 -5.10 -8.88 1.46
CA LYS A 60 -6.48 -9.35 1.48
C LYS A 60 -7.20 -8.95 2.77
N ASN A 61 -6.49 -8.98 3.89
CA ASN A 61 -7.06 -8.67 5.20
C ASN A 61 -7.11 -7.18 5.50
N ALA A 62 -6.44 -6.35 4.69
CA ALA A 62 -6.47 -4.91 4.85
C ALA A 62 -7.65 -4.30 4.11
N THR A 63 -8.18 -3.20 4.61
CA THR A 63 -9.27 -2.47 3.96
C THR A 63 -8.77 -1.13 3.42
N THR A 64 -7.95 -0.43 4.19
CA THR A 64 -7.46 0.89 3.83
C THR A 64 -5.95 0.89 3.67
N VAL A 65 -5.44 1.98 3.09
CA VAL A 65 -4.00 2.19 2.96
C VAL A 65 -3.35 2.17 4.36
N GLU A 66 -4.00 2.79 5.34
CA GLU A 66 -3.51 2.80 6.72
C GLU A 66 -3.38 1.39 7.29
N ASP A 67 -4.31 0.50 6.96
CA ASP A 67 -4.26 -0.88 7.43
C ASP A 67 -2.99 -1.58 6.93
N ILE A 68 -2.62 -1.35 5.68
CA ILE A 68 -1.39 -1.91 5.13
C ILE A 68 -0.18 -1.30 5.84
N PHE A 69 -0.21 0.01 6.08
CA PHE A 69 0.86 0.70 6.78
C PHE A 69 1.06 0.10 8.19
N LYS A 70 -0.03 -0.13 8.92
CA LYS A 70 0.05 -0.72 10.26
C LYS A 70 0.67 -2.12 10.21
N THR A 71 0.34 -2.89 9.20
CA THR A 71 0.91 -4.23 9.02
C THR A 71 2.41 -4.14 8.77
N VAL A 72 2.83 -3.19 7.93
CA VAL A 72 4.26 -2.97 7.65
C VAL A 72 5.00 -2.61 8.93
N VAL A 73 4.44 -1.69 9.72
CA VAL A 73 5.05 -1.27 10.99
C VAL A 73 5.18 -2.47 11.94
N ALA A 74 4.13 -3.27 12.04
CA ALA A 74 4.12 -4.44 12.91
C ALA A 74 5.17 -5.47 12.50
N LYS A 75 5.34 -5.69 11.19
CA LYS A 75 6.31 -6.65 10.67
C LYS A 75 7.75 -6.13 10.79
N LYS A 76 7.92 -4.84 10.70
CA LYS A 76 9.25 -4.24 10.81
C LYS A 76 9.74 -4.30 12.28
N GLY A 77 8.81 -4.34 13.18
CA GLY A 77 9.12 -4.44 14.59
C GLY A 77 9.32 -3.12 15.23
#